data_d740d55638c0757bf1b4b1648d992279
#
_entry.id   d740d55638c0757bf1b4b1648d992279
#
_cell.length_a   1.000
_cell.length_b   1.000
_cell.length_c   1.000
_cell.angle_alpha   90.00
_cell.angle_beta   90.00
_cell.angle_gamma   90.00
#
_symmetry.space_group_name_H-M   'P 1'
#
loop_
_entity.id
_entity.type
_entity.pdbx_description
1 polymer ?
#
loop_
_entity_poly.entity_id
_entity_poly.type
_entity_poly.pdbx_seq_one_letter_code
_entity_poly.pdbx_strand_id
1 'polypeptide(L)'
;MVAFANILLGGVFHAAVLFLVAAGLQLVFGVQKILNLACGSFYALGAYFGVSAIGYAIAAGLSPWLIMPALLLAGVALGFIGPPIERLLRTVYGRDDSLQLLLTFALVLMFQDVFRFVWGSNPRSLDSAGAQGHVRSIAT
;
A
#
# COMPACT_ATOMS: atom_id res chain seq x y z
N MET A 1 20.92 -25.08 -5.89
CA MET A 1 20.72 -24.71 -4.47
C MET A 1 20.35 -23.24 -4.29
N VAL A 2 21.06 -22.28 -4.91
CA VAL A 2 20.78 -20.84 -4.77
C VAL A 2 19.37 -20.47 -5.26
N ALA A 3 18.92 -21.01 -6.40
CA ALA A 3 17.58 -20.76 -6.94
C ALA A 3 16.47 -21.25 -5.98
N PHE A 4 16.64 -22.40 -5.37
CA PHE A 4 15.67 -22.92 -4.38
C PHE A 4 15.61 -22.04 -3.13
N ALA A 5 16.75 -21.57 -2.63
CA ALA A 5 16.81 -20.66 -1.50
C ALA A 5 16.12 -19.32 -1.81
N ASN A 6 16.31 -18.77 -3.01
CA ASN A 6 15.67 -17.53 -3.43
C ASN A 6 14.15 -17.69 -3.57
N ILE A 7 13.66 -18.81 -4.10
CA ILE A 7 12.21 -19.10 -4.18
C ILE A 7 11.63 -19.24 -2.78
N LEU A 8 12.31 -19.93 -1.87
CA LEU A 8 11.86 -20.10 -0.49
C LEU A 8 11.80 -18.76 0.26
N LEU A 9 12.86 -17.96 0.16
CA LEU A 9 12.90 -16.62 0.78
C LEU A 9 11.81 -15.71 0.22
N GLY A 10 11.63 -15.68 -1.10
CA GLY A 10 10.58 -14.90 -1.75
C GLY A 10 9.18 -15.37 -1.33
N GLY A 11 8.97 -16.69 -1.25
CA GLY A 11 7.71 -17.27 -0.79
C GLY A 11 7.39 -16.93 0.66
N VAL A 12 8.36 -17.03 1.57
CA VAL A 12 8.19 -16.67 2.99
C VAL A 12 7.90 -15.17 3.13
N PHE A 13 8.60 -14.33 2.40
CA PHE A 13 8.35 -12.89 2.41
C PHE A 13 6.93 -12.57 1.94
N HIS A 14 6.49 -13.18 0.85
CA HIS A 14 5.13 -12.97 0.33
C HIS A 14 4.05 -13.48 1.30
N ALA A 15 4.28 -14.65 1.90
CA ALA A 15 3.40 -15.20 2.92
C ALA A 15 3.31 -14.31 4.17
N ALA A 16 4.43 -13.73 4.61
CA ALA A 16 4.45 -12.82 5.75
C ALA A 16 3.63 -11.53 5.46
N VAL A 17 3.74 -10.98 4.26
CA VAL A 17 2.94 -9.82 3.85
C VAL A 17 1.45 -10.14 3.82
N LEU A 18 1.06 -11.27 3.21
CA LEU A 18 -0.34 -11.72 3.18
C LEU A 18 -0.87 -11.98 4.59
N PHE A 19 -0.06 -12.57 5.46
CA PHE A 19 -0.42 -12.79 6.86
C PHE A 19 -0.69 -11.48 7.58
N LEU A 20 0.14 -10.45 7.37
CA LEU A 20 -0.03 -9.14 7.99
C LEU A 20 -1.35 -8.48 7.56
N VAL A 21 -1.69 -8.55 6.27
CA VAL A 21 -2.95 -8.02 5.72
C VAL A 21 -4.14 -8.79 6.30
N ALA A 22 -4.07 -10.12 6.34
CA ALA A 22 -5.12 -10.96 6.90
C ALA A 22 -5.31 -10.72 8.40
N ALA A 23 -4.22 -10.59 9.16
CA ALA A 23 -4.27 -10.28 10.58
C ALA A 23 -4.90 -8.90 10.85
N GLY A 24 -4.56 -7.88 10.04
CA GLY A 24 -5.18 -6.56 10.10
C GLY A 24 -6.68 -6.61 9.86
N LEU A 25 -7.11 -7.33 8.82
CA LEU A 25 -8.53 -7.53 8.51
C LEU A 25 -9.25 -8.26 9.65
N GLN A 26 -8.65 -9.33 10.18
CA GLN A 26 -9.20 -10.10 11.30
C GLN A 26 -9.37 -9.24 12.55
N LEU A 27 -8.42 -8.36 12.84
CA LEU A 27 -8.45 -7.47 13.98
C LEU A 27 -9.57 -6.44 13.86
N VAL A 28 -9.71 -5.81 12.70
CA VAL A 28 -10.79 -4.87 12.40
C VAL A 28 -12.15 -5.56 12.50
N PHE A 29 -12.30 -6.73 11.89
CA PHE A 29 -13.55 -7.50 11.96
C PHE A 29 -13.86 -7.96 13.38
N GLY A 30 -12.87 -8.42 14.13
CA GLY A 30 -13.05 -8.88 15.52
C GLY A 30 -13.52 -7.78 16.47
N VAL A 31 -13.01 -6.55 16.28
CA VAL A 31 -13.34 -5.41 17.15
C VAL A 31 -14.62 -4.70 16.70
N GLN A 32 -14.75 -4.45 15.41
CA GLN A 32 -15.85 -3.63 14.88
C GLN A 32 -17.02 -4.45 14.36
N LYS A 33 -16.84 -5.76 14.16
CA LYS A 33 -17.81 -6.69 13.53
C LYS A 33 -18.29 -6.20 12.15
N ILE A 34 -17.46 -5.44 11.45
CA ILE A 34 -17.71 -4.87 10.14
C ILE A 34 -16.71 -5.44 9.14
N LEU A 35 -17.20 -5.96 8.02
CA LEU A 35 -16.37 -6.35 6.88
C LEU A 35 -15.89 -5.10 6.15
N ASN A 36 -14.71 -4.61 6.51
CA ASN A 36 -14.11 -3.46 5.86
C ASN A 36 -13.24 -3.90 4.68
N LEU A 37 -13.84 -3.96 3.49
CA LEU A 37 -13.14 -4.31 2.25
C LEU A 37 -12.07 -3.27 1.86
N ALA A 38 -12.16 -2.04 2.38
CA ALA A 38 -11.19 -0.98 2.09
C ALA A 38 -9.79 -1.25 2.68
N CYS A 39 -9.64 -2.22 3.61
CA CYS A 39 -8.33 -2.62 4.13
C CYS A 39 -7.32 -3.00 3.03
N GLY A 40 -7.77 -3.68 1.98
CA GLY A 40 -6.94 -4.00 0.81
C GLY A 40 -6.47 -2.77 0.05
N SER A 41 -7.32 -1.75 -0.06
CA SER A 41 -6.97 -0.49 -0.71
C SER A 41 -5.95 0.31 0.10
N PHE A 42 -6.01 0.28 1.43
CA PHE A 42 -4.99 0.88 2.30
C PHE A 42 -3.63 0.20 2.16
N TYR A 43 -3.63 -1.14 2.03
CA TYR A 43 -2.40 -1.87 1.75
C TYR A 43 -1.79 -1.43 0.40
N ALA A 44 -2.61 -1.38 -0.66
CA ALA A 44 -2.17 -0.92 -1.98
C ALA A 44 -1.64 0.52 -1.93
N LEU A 45 -2.33 1.42 -1.22
CA LEU A 45 -1.91 2.80 -1.01
C LEU A 45 -0.54 2.86 -0.34
N GLY A 46 -0.31 2.06 0.71
CA GLY A 46 1.00 1.93 1.36
C GLY A 46 2.10 1.48 0.41
N ALA A 47 1.82 0.49 -0.44
CA ALA A 47 2.76 -0.01 -1.43
C ALA A 47 3.12 1.06 -2.47
N TYR A 48 2.13 1.78 -3.02
CA TYR A 48 2.37 2.86 -3.98
C TYR A 48 3.16 4.02 -3.39
N PHE A 49 2.83 4.45 -2.18
CA PHE A 49 3.59 5.48 -1.46
C PHE A 49 5.01 5.02 -1.14
N GLY A 50 5.19 3.77 -0.70
CA GLY A 50 6.51 3.21 -0.42
C GLY A 50 7.41 3.20 -1.66
N VAL A 51 6.90 2.69 -2.79
CA VAL A 51 7.65 2.68 -4.07
C VAL A 51 7.97 4.10 -4.53
N SER A 52 7.02 5.02 -4.40
CA SER A 52 7.23 6.43 -4.77
C SER A 52 8.26 7.12 -3.88
N ALA A 53 8.21 6.87 -2.56
CA ALA A 53 9.18 7.42 -1.61
C ALA A 53 10.59 6.91 -1.87
N ILE A 54 10.75 5.61 -2.16
CA ILE A 54 12.04 5.01 -2.52
C ILE A 54 12.55 5.61 -3.85
N GLY A 55 11.69 5.71 -4.86
CA GLY A 55 12.04 6.32 -6.14
C GLY A 55 12.51 7.78 -5.99
N TYR A 56 11.84 8.55 -5.15
CA TYR A 56 12.23 9.93 -4.84
C TYR A 56 13.56 10.00 -4.08
N ALA A 57 13.76 9.12 -3.10
CA ALA A 57 14.98 9.07 -2.32
C ALA A 57 16.20 8.71 -3.17
N ILE A 58 16.06 7.77 -4.11
CA ILE A 58 17.11 7.40 -5.07
C ILE A 58 17.39 8.57 -6.03
N ALA A 59 16.35 9.21 -6.57
CA ALA A 59 16.50 10.35 -7.47
C ALA A 59 17.17 11.57 -6.81
N ALA A 60 16.95 11.76 -5.51
CA ALA A 60 17.56 12.79 -4.69
C ALA A 60 19.00 12.45 -4.24
N GLY A 61 19.52 11.27 -4.61
CA GLY A 61 20.86 10.81 -4.20
C GLY A 61 21.00 10.59 -2.69
N LEU A 62 19.89 10.31 -2.00
CA LEU A 62 19.91 10.05 -0.56
C LEU A 62 20.66 8.75 -0.25
N SER A 63 21.48 8.80 0.78
CA SER A 63 22.18 7.62 1.30
C SER A 63 21.19 6.54 1.75
N PRO A 64 21.51 5.24 1.57
CA PRO A 64 20.64 4.12 1.97
C PRO A 64 20.15 4.19 3.41
N TRP A 65 20.91 4.79 4.32
CA TRP A 65 20.55 5.01 5.72
C TRP A 65 19.39 6.00 5.91
N LEU A 66 19.22 6.94 5.00
CA LEU A 66 18.13 7.92 5.04
C LEU A 66 16.83 7.39 4.42
N ILE A 67 16.88 6.30 3.66
CA ILE A 67 15.70 5.66 3.07
C ILE A 67 14.79 5.06 4.16
N MET A 68 15.37 4.46 5.21
CA MET A 68 14.58 3.89 6.31
C MET A 68 13.74 4.95 7.05
N PRO A 69 14.30 6.06 7.54
CA PRO A 69 13.49 7.10 8.16
C PRO A 69 12.50 7.76 7.19
N ALA A 70 12.84 7.87 5.90
CA ALA A 70 11.90 8.39 4.89
C ALA A 70 10.68 7.48 4.70
N LEU A 71 10.86 6.17 4.70
CA LEU A 71 9.77 5.19 4.67
C LEU A 71 8.89 5.26 5.92
N LEU A 72 9.49 5.43 7.09
CA LEU A 72 8.74 5.60 8.34
C LEU A 72 7.89 6.88 8.30
N LEU A 73 8.46 8.00 7.82
CA LEU A 73 7.72 9.24 7.65
C LEU A 73 6.57 9.10 6.64
N ALA A 74 6.79 8.40 5.54
CA ALA A 74 5.74 8.12 4.56
C ALA A 74 4.62 7.27 5.18
N GLY A 75 4.95 6.28 6.01
CA GLY A 75 3.98 5.47 6.75
C GLY A 75 3.16 6.29 7.75
N VAL A 76 3.81 7.18 8.50
CA VAL A 76 3.13 8.10 9.43
C VAL A 76 2.21 9.06 8.68
N ALA A 77 2.66 9.62 7.56
CA ALA A 77 1.84 10.49 6.72
C ALA A 77 0.58 9.79 6.21
N LEU A 78 0.69 8.52 5.82
CA LEU A 78 -0.46 7.69 5.46
C LEU A 78 -1.41 7.45 6.64
N GLY A 79 -0.89 7.34 7.85
CA GLY A 79 -1.67 7.21 9.07
C GLY A 79 -2.66 8.38 9.27
N PHE A 80 -2.33 9.58 8.80
CA PHE A 80 -3.24 10.73 8.87
C PHE A 80 -4.44 10.64 7.91
N ILE A 81 -4.40 9.75 6.91
CA ILE A 81 -5.54 9.50 6.00
C ILE A 81 -6.58 8.60 6.68
N GLY A 82 -6.18 7.80 7.66
CA GLY A 82 -7.08 6.89 8.39
C GLY A 82 -8.26 7.58 9.09
N PRO A 83 -8.03 8.59 9.94
CA PRO A 83 -9.09 9.24 10.71
C PRO A 83 -10.25 9.84 9.88
N PRO A 84 -10.03 10.55 8.76
CA PRO A 84 -11.14 11.02 7.94
C PRO A 84 -11.96 9.89 7.33
N ILE A 85 -11.32 8.80 6.93
CA ILE A 85 -12.02 7.64 6.37
C ILE A 85 -12.79 6.89 7.47
N GLU A 86 -12.22 6.75 8.65
CA GLU A 86 -12.93 6.18 9.79
C GLU A 86 -14.18 7.01 10.16
N ARG A 87 -14.09 8.33 10.13
CA ARG A 87 -15.25 9.20 10.34
C ARG A 87 -16.36 8.95 9.32
N LEU A 88 -15.98 8.72 8.07
CA LEU A 88 -16.93 8.37 7.01
C LEU A 88 -17.59 7.02 7.29
N LEU A 89 -16.81 6.01 7.66
CA LEU A 89 -17.28 4.68 7.99
C LEU A 89 -18.19 4.67 9.23
N ARG A 90 -17.91 5.51 10.23
CA ARG A 90 -18.73 5.65 11.44
C ARG A 90 -20.17 6.02 11.15
N THR A 91 -20.46 6.72 10.05
CA THR A 91 -21.81 7.10 9.64
C THR A 91 -22.70 5.88 9.36
N VAL A 92 -22.08 4.74 9.05
CA VAL A 92 -22.77 3.49 8.68
C VAL A 92 -22.66 2.43 9.79
N TYR A 93 -21.90 2.72 10.87
CA TYR A 93 -21.80 1.82 12.01
C TYR A 93 -23.17 1.63 12.67
N GLY A 94 -23.54 0.36 12.89
CA GLY A 94 -24.82 0.01 13.48
C GLY A 94 -26.01 0.02 12.51
N ARG A 95 -25.78 0.25 11.22
CA ARG A 95 -26.76 0.04 10.15
C ARG A 95 -26.63 -1.38 9.58
N ASP A 96 -27.52 -1.71 8.63
CA ASP A 96 -27.55 -3.02 7.97
C ASP A 96 -26.18 -3.38 7.37
N ASP A 97 -25.77 -4.62 7.52
CA ASP A 97 -24.50 -5.17 7.02
C ASP A 97 -24.32 -4.92 5.51
N SER A 98 -25.42 -4.95 4.77
CA SER A 98 -25.44 -4.67 3.34
C SER A 98 -24.99 -3.24 2.99
N LEU A 99 -25.41 -2.24 3.80
CA LEU A 99 -25.01 -0.85 3.61
C LEU A 99 -23.53 -0.65 3.93
N GLN A 100 -23.01 -1.35 4.93
CA GLN A 100 -21.60 -1.31 5.29
C GLN A 100 -20.73 -1.89 4.19
N LEU A 101 -21.12 -3.03 3.62
CA LEU A 101 -20.45 -3.66 2.49
C LEU A 101 -20.45 -2.73 1.26
N LEU A 102 -21.61 -2.12 0.96
CA LEU A 102 -21.75 -1.21 -0.17
C LEU A 102 -20.83 0.00 -0.02
N LEU A 103 -20.76 0.63 1.15
CA LEU A 103 -19.89 1.77 1.41
C LEU A 103 -18.41 1.42 1.31
N THR A 104 -18.00 0.31 1.91
CA THR A 104 -16.60 -0.13 1.85
C THR A 104 -16.19 -0.51 0.43
N PHE A 105 -17.10 -1.10 -0.35
CA PHE A 105 -16.88 -1.40 -1.76
C PHE A 105 -16.77 -0.12 -2.61
N ALA A 106 -17.63 0.87 -2.37
CA ALA A 106 -17.53 2.18 -3.02
C ALA A 106 -16.18 2.86 -2.74
N LEU A 107 -15.68 2.76 -1.49
CA LEU A 107 -14.35 3.24 -1.12
C LEU A 107 -13.24 2.52 -1.90
N VAL A 108 -13.34 1.19 -2.07
CA VAL A 108 -12.37 0.43 -2.88
C VAL A 108 -12.30 0.96 -4.30
N LEU A 109 -13.46 1.19 -4.94
CA LEU A 109 -13.52 1.72 -6.30
C LEU A 109 -12.94 3.15 -6.37
N MET A 110 -13.28 4.00 -5.40
CA MET A 110 -12.75 5.35 -5.31
C MET A 110 -11.22 5.36 -5.19
N PHE A 111 -10.67 4.51 -4.33
CA PHE A 111 -9.21 4.36 -4.21
C PHE A 111 -8.58 3.84 -5.50
N GLN A 112 -9.23 2.90 -6.18
CA GLN A 112 -8.73 2.36 -7.44
C GLN A 112 -8.64 3.44 -8.52
N ASP A 113 -9.63 4.33 -8.60
CA ASP A 113 -9.63 5.45 -9.53
C ASP A 113 -8.56 6.49 -9.15
N VAL A 114 -8.39 6.79 -7.86
CA VAL A 114 -7.31 7.66 -7.36
C VAL A 114 -5.94 7.09 -7.74
N PHE A 115 -5.73 5.78 -7.58
CA PHE A 115 -4.45 5.16 -7.96
C PHE A 115 -4.17 5.28 -9.45
N ARG A 116 -5.19 5.06 -10.30
CA ARG A 116 -5.05 5.22 -11.75
C ARG A 116 -4.79 6.67 -12.15
N PHE A 117 -5.42 7.62 -11.46
CA PHE A 117 -5.26 9.03 -11.76
C PHE A 117 -3.88 9.56 -11.34
N VAL A 118 -3.40 9.20 -10.16
CA VAL A 118 -2.14 9.71 -9.58
C VAL A 118 -0.92 8.98 -10.14
N TRP A 119 -0.98 7.65 -10.24
CA TRP A 119 0.17 6.80 -10.63
C TRP A 119 0.07 6.24 -12.04
N GLY A 120 -1.07 6.40 -12.72
CA GLY A 120 -1.32 5.84 -14.05
C GLY A 120 -1.65 4.34 -14.03
N SER A 121 -1.96 3.80 -15.20
CA SER A 121 -2.34 2.38 -15.36
C SER A 121 -1.18 1.39 -15.43
N ASN A 122 0.07 1.87 -15.44
CA ASN A 122 1.23 1.00 -15.57
C ASN A 122 1.64 0.42 -14.21
N PRO A 123 1.82 -0.90 -14.11
CA PRO A 123 2.35 -1.53 -12.89
C PRO A 123 3.76 -1.01 -12.62
N ARG A 124 3.97 -0.48 -11.42
CA ARG A 124 5.29 -0.01 -10.98
C ARG A 124 5.96 -1.12 -10.17
N SER A 125 7.13 -1.55 -10.64
CA SER A 125 8.04 -2.41 -9.89
C SER A 125 9.30 -1.62 -9.55
N LEU A 126 10.02 -2.04 -8.52
CA LEU A 126 11.32 -1.44 -8.14
C LEU A 126 12.35 -1.56 -9.28
N ASP A 127 12.24 -2.62 -10.11
CA ASP A 127 13.05 -2.79 -11.31
C ASP A 127 12.82 -1.70 -12.37
N SER A 128 11.58 -1.25 -12.55
CA SER A 128 11.27 -0.19 -13.50
C SER A 128 11.79 1.18 -13.05
N ALA A 129 11.87 1.42 -11.74
CA ALA A 129 12.46 2.63 -11.20
C ALA A 129 13.99 2.68 -11.42
N GLY A 130 14.68 1.55 -11.28
CA GLY A 130 16.11 1.41 -11.58
C GLY A 130 16.43 1.57 -13.07
N ALA A 131 15.61 0.98 -13.94
CA ALA A 131 15.77 1.06 -15.38
C ALA A 131 15.57 2.48 -15.93
N GLN A 132 14.60 3.24 -15.41
CA GLN A 132 14.38 4.64 -15.79
C GLN A 132 15.54 5.56 -15.38
N GLY A 133 16.18 5.30 -14.24
CA GLY A 133 17.39 6.01 -13.81
C GLY A 133 18.56 5.76 -14.77
N HIS A 134 18.69 4.52 -15.24
CA HIS A 134 19.78 4.13 -16.14
C HIS A 134 19.61 4.70 -17.56
N VAL A 135 18.40 4.71 -18.08
CA VAL A 135 18.08 5.30 -19.40
C VAL A 135 18.30 6.82 -19.42
N ARG A 136 17.99 7.51 -18.32
CA ARG A 136 18.27 8.95 -18.19
C ARG A 136 19.76 9.27 -18.14
N SER A 137 20.56 8.39 -17.52
CA SER A 137 22.02 8.55 -17.42
C SER A 137 22.75 8.35 -18.76
N ILE A 138 22.14 7.66 -19.73
CA ILE A 138 22.74 7.41 -21.06
C ILE A 138 22.34 8.52 -22.07
N ALA A 139 21.27 9.28 -21.75
CA ALA A 139 20.75 10.34 -22.61
C ALA A 139 21.30 11.75 -22.33
N THR A 140 22.20 11.88 -21.36
CA THR A 140 22.98 13.10 -21.04
C THR A 140 24.46 12.89 -21.32
#